data_418eba7c30a6db3e6aa82e5ee302d322
#
_entry.id   418eba7c30a6db3e6aa82e5ee302d322
#
_cell.length_a   1.000
_cell.length_b   1.000
_cell.length_c   1.000
_cell.angle_alpha   90.00
_cell.angle_beta   90.00
_cell.angle_gamma   90.00
#
_symmetry.space_group_name_H-M   'P 1'
#
loop_
_entity.id
_entity.type
_entity.pdbx_description
1 polymer ?
#
loop_
_entity_poly.entity_id
_entity_poly.type
_entity_poly.pdbx_seq_one_letter_code
_entity_poly.pdbx_strand_id
1 'polypeptide(L)'
;MARKSRKNLPQPEQAVASVLLPELEEAKMPAAIYGRLSVEDEETEESMETQIALVQDYINRSRELSYVDTYFDNGFTGTNFKRPAFTRLMNDVRQKKIKCIVVKDLSRFGRNYLEAGYYIETVFPFLGIRLIAVTDNFDSTRKEDMESLALPIRNMVNAMYAKDISKKIWTSLQRKKEAGYAVGNDAPYGYIRNPVTKRNEIDPEAA
;
A
#
# COMPACT_ATOMS: atom_id res chain seq x y z
N MET A 1 35.62 -60.33 -63.38
CA MET A 1 35.96 -59.44 -62.29
C MET A 1 34.67 -59.04 -61.55
N ALA A 2 34.41 -59.55 -60.36
CA ALA A 2 33.18 -59.38 -59.61
C ALA A 2 33.24 -58.18 -58.74
N ARG A 3 32.29 -57.25 -58.88
CA ARG A 3 32.15 -56.07 -57.98
C ARG A 3 31.45 -56.49 -56.67
N LYS A 4 32.15 -56.38 -55.57
CA LYS A 4 31.59 -56.62 -54.21
C LYS A 4 30.55 -55.54 -53.89
N SER A 5 29.34 -56.02 -53.54
CA SER A 5 28.25 -55.24 -53.00
C SER A 5 28.64 -54.62 -51.65
N ARG A 6 28.42 -53.31 -51.47
CA ARG A 6 28.54 -52.63 -50.18
C ARG A 6 27.39 -53.02 -49.28
N LYS A 7 27.70 -53.68 -48.15
CA LYS A 7 26.77 -53.97 -47.10
C LYS A 7 26.20 -52.66 -46.54
N ASN A 8 24.86 -52.63 -46.43
CA ASN A 8 24.10 -51.65 -45.70
C ASN A 8 24.59 -51.68 -44.21
N LEU A 9 25.16 -50.55 -43.75
CA LEU A 9 25.27 -50.32 -42.30
C LEU A 9 23.88 -49.88 -41.82
N PRO A 10 23.42 -50.43 -40.70
CA PRO A 10 22.21 -49.91 -40.07
C PRO A 10 22.49 -48.47 -39.59
N GLN A 11 21.59 -47.55 -39.92
CA GLN A 11 21.60 -46.20 -39.34
C GLN A 11 21.36 -46.29 -37.83
N PRO A 12 22.08 -45.54 -37.01
CA PRO A 12 21.73 -45.47 -35.61
C PRO A 12 20.35 -44.82 -35.48
N GLU A 13 19.37 -45.61 -35.02
CA GLU A 13 18.13 -45.09 -34.48
C GLU A 13 18.48 -44.05 -33.43
N GLN A 14 18.15 -42.80 -33.71
CA GLN A 14 18.17 -41.76 -32.73
C GLN A 14 17.11 -42.12 -31.69
N ALA A 15 17.52 -42.84 -30.64
CA ALA A 15 16.83 -42.90 -29.41
C ALA A 15 16.88 -41.49 -28.81
N VAL A 16 15.86 -40.69 -29.17
CA VAL A 16 15.54 -39.48 -28.42
C VAL A 16 15.07 -39.96 -27.05
N ALA A 17 16.04 -40.21 -26.18
CA ALA A 17 15.73 -40.29 -24.78
C ALA A 17 15.16 -38.91 -24.42
N SER A 18 13.84 -38.82 -24.34
CA SER A 18 13.15 -37.78 -23.64
C SER A 18 13.63 -37.86 -22.19
N VAL A 19 14.71 -37.12 -21.89
CA VAL A 19 15.08 -36.80 -20.55
C VAL A 19 13.89 -36.00 -20.00
N LEU A 20 13.00 -36.68 -19.30
CA LEU A 20 12.06 -36.06 -18.39
C LEU A 20 12.96 -35.33 -17.38
N LEU A 21 13.25 -34.05 -17.69
CA LEU A 21 13.72 -33.11 -16.67
C LEU A 21 12.63 -33.16 -15.59
N PRO A 22 12.95 -33.52 -14.36
CA PRO A 22 11.98 -33.35 -13.29
C PRO A 22 11.52 -31.91 -13.39
N GLU A 23 10.21 -31.69 -13.57
CA GLU A 23 9.62 -30.37 -13.36
C GLU A 23 10.17 -29.94 -12.01
N LEU A 24 11.07 -28.95 -12.02
CA LEU A 24 11.48 -28.29 -10.81
C LEU A 24 10.19 -27.69 -10.27
N GLU A 25 9.57 -28.35 -9.29
CA GLU A 25 8.48 -27.76 -8.53
C GLU A 25 9.03 -26.43 -8.01
N GLU A 26 8.68 -25.34 -8.68
CA GLU A 26 9.07 -24.02 -8.25
C GLU A 26 8.60 -23.88 -6.80
N ALA A 27 9.55 -23.70 -5.89
CA ALA A 27 9.28 -23.66 -4.46
C ALA A 27 8.23 -22.57 -4.22
N LYS A 28 7.04 -22.98 -3.80
CA LYS A 28 5.91 -22.08 -3.58
C LYS A 28 6.31 -20.95 -2.63
N MET A 29 5.88 -19.75 -2.93
CA MET A 29 6.16 -18.56 -2.13
C MET A 29 5.42 -18.63 -0.78
N PRO A 30 6.12 -18.55 0.36
CA PRO A 30 5.49 -18.59 1.69
C PRO A 30 4.60 -17.36 1.90
N ALA A 31 3.30 -17.60 2.08
CA ALA A 31 2.26 -16.59 2.17
C ALA A 31 1.61 -16.59 3.56
N ALA A 32 1.44 -15.40 4.12
CA ALA A 32 0.71 -15.17 5.35
C ALA A 32 -0.61 -14.46 5.07
N ILE A 33 -1.65 -14.83 5.83
CA ILE A 33 -2.91 -14.10 5.85
C ILE A 33 -2.78 -12.97 6.87
N TYR A 34 -3.16 -11.76 6.47
CA TYR A 34 -3.35 -10.66 7.40
C TYR A 34 -4.78 -10.13 7.29
N GLY A 35 -5.41 -9.96 8.44
CA GLY A 35 -6.76 -9.43 8.55
C GLY A 35 -6.94 -8.51 9.74
N ARG A 36 -8.03 -7.73 9.73
CA ARG A 36 -8.39 -6.81 10.79
C ARG A 36 -9.89 -6.64 10.88
N LEU A 37 -10.41 -6.64 12.11
CA LEU A 37 -11.74 -6.13 12.43
C LEU A 37 -11.60 -4.88 13.30
N SER A 38 -12.38 -3.84 13.00
CA SER A 38 -12.57 -2.70 13.90
C SER A 38 -13.82 -2.93 14.76
N VAL A 39 -13.93 -2.18 15.85
CA VAL A 39 -15.14 -2.19 16.69
C VAL A 39 -16.41 -1.84 15.89
N GLU A 40 -16.27 -0.99 14.87
CA GLU A 40 -17.35 -0.59 13.96
C GLU A 40 -17.75 -1.72 12.99
N ASP A 41 -16.83 -2.66 12.70
CA ASP A 41 -17.10 -3.79 11.80
C ASP A 41 -17.81 -4.95 12.52
N GLU A 42 -17.90 -4.93 13.88
CA GLU A 42 -18.66 -5.93 14.67
C GLU A 42 -20.18 -5.84 14.41
N GLU A 43 -20.67 -4.70 13.93
CA GLU A 43 -22.06 -4.52 13.49
C GLU A 43 -22.34 -5.07 12.09
N THR A 44 -21.29 -5.41 11.33
CA THR A 44 -21.43 -6.02 10.00
C THR A 44 -21.32 -7.55 10.12
N GLU A 45 -22.06 -8.29 9.28
CA GLU A 45 -22.06 -9.78 9.24
C GLU A 45 -20.70 -10.40 8.85
N GLU A 46 -19.65 -9.58 8.80
CA GLU A 46 -18.34 -9.96 8.33
C GLU A 46 -17.41 -10.39 9.47
N SER A 47 -17.53 -11.67 9.83
CA SER A 47 -16.69 -12.26 10.86
C SER A 47 -15.23 -12.43 10.44
N MET A 48 -14.34 -12.56 11.43
CA MET A 48 -12.94 -12.90 11.25
C MET A 48 -12.79 -14.19 10.43
N GLU A 49 -13.60 -15.19 10.73
CA GLU A 49 -13.59 -16.51 10.09
C GLU A 49 -13.89 -16.40 8.60
N THR A 50 -14.87 -15.58 8.22
CA THR A 50 -15.25 -15.36 6.81
C THR A 50 -14.09 -14.74 6.01
N GLN A 51 -13.41 -13.75 6.59
CA GLN A 51 -12.24 -13.12 5.94
C GLN A 51 -11.10 -14.12 5.76
N ILE A 52 -10.78 -14.88 6.81
CA ILE A 52 -9.73 -15.89 6.78
C ILE A 52 -10.07 -16.98 5.76
N ALA A 53 -11.29 -17.51 5.78
CA ALA A 53 -11.71 -18.57 4.88
C ALA A 53 -11.60 -18.16 3.40
N LEU A 54 -12.02 -16.94 3.06
CA LEU A 54 -11.91 -16.40 1.69
C LEU A 54 -10.44 -16.32 1.23
N VAL A 55 -9.58 -15.78 2.07
CA VAL A 55 -8.15 -15.63 1.73
C VAL A 55 -7.44 -16.98 1.70
N GLN A 56 -7.80 -17.89 2.61
CA GLN A 56 -7.27 -19.25 2.65
C GLN A 56 -7.63 -20.03 1.38
N ASP A 57 -8.88 -19.92 0.92
CA ASP A 57 -9.33 -20.54 -0.34
C ASP A 57 -8.54 -19.99 -1.54
N TYR A 58 -8.30 -18.68 -1.58
CA TYR A 58 -7.46 -18.07 -2.62
C TYR A 58 -6.02 -18.65 -2.61
N ILE A 59 -5.37 -18.75 -1.44
CA ILE A 59 -4.02 -19.31 -1.32
C ILE A 59 -4.02 -20.78 -1.75
N ASN A 60 -5.00 -21.57 -1.35
CA ASN A 60 -5.10 -23.00 -1.67
C ASN A 60 -5.28 -23.25 -3.17
N ARG A 61 -5.97 -22.38 -3.88
CA ARG A 61 -6.14 -22.45 -5.35
C ARG A 61 -4.92 -21.96 -6.12
N SER A 62 -4.05 -21.18 -5.47
CA SER A 62 -2.83 -20.67 -6.11
C SER A 62 -1.78 -21.78 -6.23
N ARG A 63 -1.17 -21.89 -7.41
CA ARG A 63 -0.02 -22.77 -7.62
C ARG A 63 1.28 -22.19 -7.09
N GLU A 64 1.33 -20.87 -6.93
CA GLU A 64 2.52 -20.10 -6.55
C GLU A 64 2.68 -19.89 -5.04
N LEU A 65 1.60 -20.03 -4.26
CA LEU A 65 1.58 -19.69 -2.85
C LEU A 65 1.53 -20.94 -1.96
N SER A 66 2.19 -20.85 -0.80
CA SER A 66 2.06 -21.83 0.29
C SER A 66 1.68 -21.10 1.58
N TYR A 67 0.61 -21.53 2.21
CA TYR A 67 0.17 -20.95 3.48
C TYR A 67 1.19 -21.20 4.60
N VAL A 68 1.48 -20.17 5.41
CA VAL A 68 2.41 -20.25 6.57
C VAL A 68 1.67 -19.97 7.86
N ASP A 69 1.04 -18.80 8.02
CA ASP A 69 0.40 -18.39 9.27
C ASP A 69 -0.67 -17.32 9.02
N THR A 70 -1.52 -17.10 10.04
CA THR A 70 -2.55 -16.06 10.05
C THR A 70 -2.26 -15.05 11.15
N TYR A 71 -2.31 -13.77 10.78
CA TYR A 71 -2.13 -12.63 11.66
C TYR A 71 -3.40 -11.78 11.64
N PHE A 72 -4.04 -11.66 12.81
CA PHE A 72 -5.31 -10.96 12.89
C PHE A 72 -5.34 -9.99 14.07
N ASP A 73 -5.66 -8.73 13.78
CA ASP A 73 -5.84 -7.68 14.79
C ASP A 73 -7.35 -7.40 14.96
N ASN A 74 -7.90 -7.68 16.14
CA ASN A 74 -9.29 -7.40 16.50
C ASN A 74 -9.39 -6.18 17.40
N GLY A 75 -10.39 -5.31 17.18
CA GLY A 75 -10.63 -4.12 17.99
C GLY A 75 -9.68 -2.94 17.72
N PHE A 76 -8.84 -3.02 16.70
CA PHE A 76 -7.93 -1.94 16.33
C PHE A 76 -8.47 -1.12 15.16
N THR A 77 -8.35 0.22 15.27
CA THR A 77 -8.68 1.12 14.16
C THR A 77 -7.71 0.97 13.00
N GLY A 78 -8.19 1.16 11.76
CA GLY A 78 -7.35 1.10 10.56
C GLY A 78 -6.39 2.28 10.38
N THR A 79 -6.31 3.19 11.36
CA THR A 79 -5.62 4.49 11.22
C THR A 79 -4.12 4.47 11.47
N ASN A 80 -3.59 3.41 12.11
CA ASN A 80 -2.15 3.23 12.30
C ASN A 80 -1.75 1.76 12.27
N PHE A 81 -0.45 1.47 12.13
CA PHE A 81 0.12 0.12 12.12
C PHE A 81 0.77 -0.31 13.46
N LYS A 82 0.49 0.42 14.54
CA LYS A 82 0.90 0.00 15.89
C LYS A 82 -0.06 -1.06 16.43
N ARG A 83 -0.02 -2.25 15.84
CA ARG A 83 -0.92 -3.38 16.10
C ARG A 83 -0.10 -4.63 16.42
N PRO A 84 -0.49 -5.42 17.41
CA PRO A 84 0.29 -6.58 17.87
C PRO A 84 0.51 -7.63 16.79
N ALA A 85 -0.56 -8.02 16.07
CA ALA A 85 -0.45 -9.04 15.03
C ALA A 85 0.35 -8.52 13.82
N PHE A 86 0.17 -7.25 13.41
CA PHE A 86 0.98 -6.65 12.36
C PHE A 86 2.46 -6.57 12.75
N THR A 87 2.75 -6.24 14.01
CA THR A 87 4.14 -6.21 14.50
C THR A 87 4.78 -7.61 14.45
N ARG A 88 4.03 -8.66 14.83
CA ARG A 88 4.47 -10.05 14.73
C ARG A 88 4.71 -10.45 13.27
N LEU A 89 3.76 -10.14 12.38
CA LEU A 89 3.90 -10.35 10.93
C LEU A 89 5.20 -9.74 10.40
N MET A 90 5.46 -8.47 10.70
CA MET A 90 6.65 -7.77 10.22
C MET A 90 7.96 -8.33 10.80
N ASN A 91 7.93 -8.92 11.99
CA ASN A 91 9.08 -9.63 12.54
C ASN A 91 9.37 -10.92 11.76
N ASP A 92 8.33 -11.70 11.42
CA ASP A 92 8.49 -12.93 10.63
C ASP A 92 8.87 -12.62 9.16
N VAL A 93 8.40 -11.51 8.60
CA VAL A 93 8.87 -10.97 7.32
C VAL A 93 10.39 -10.68 7.36
N ARG A 94 10.87 -9.97 8.39
CA ARG A 94 12.31 -9.68 8.56
C ARG A 94 13.15 -10.95 8.72
N GLN A 95 12.57 -11.99 9.32
CA GLN A 95 13.20 -13.31 9.44
C GLN A 95 13.11 -14.13 8.13
N LYS A 96 12.59 -13.56 7.04
CA LYS A 96 12.40 -14.21 5.73
C LYS A 96 11.51 -15.45 5.74
N LYS A 97 10.67 -15.62 6.78
CA LYS A 97 9.69 -16.71 6.86
C LYS A 97 8.51 -16.50 5.93
N ILE A 98 8.21 -15.21 5.58
CA ILE A 98 7.08 -14.79 4.79
C ILE A 98 7.62 -13.96 3.62
N LYS A 99 7.14 -14.25 2.41
CA LYS A 99 7.44 -13.51 1.18
C LYS A 99 6.21 -12.91 0.52
N CYS A 100 5.01 -13.36 0.91
CA CYS A 100 3.75 -12.82 0.42
C CYS A 100 2.81 -12.54 1.59
N ILE A 101 2.15 -11.40 1.56
CA ILE A 101 1.06 -11.06 2.47
C ILE A 101 -0.21 -11.04 1.66
N VAL A 102 -1.23 -11.78 2.09
CA VAL A 102 -2.54 -11.83 1.43
C VAL A 102 -3.58 -11.29 2.38
N VAL A 103 -4.34 -10.31 1.91
CA VAL A 103 -5.44 -9.67 2.64
C VAL A 103 -6.73 -9.85 1.86
N LYS A 104 -7.88 -9.70 2.52
CA LYS A 104 -9.16 -9.70 1.82
C LYS A 104 -9.23 -8.50 0.88
N ASP A 105 -9.05 -7.30 1.40
CA ASP A 105 -9.04 -6.03 0.68
C ASP A 105 -8.02 -5.06 1.29
N LEU A 106 -7.70 -3.98 0.58
CA LEU A 106 -6.71 -2.99 1.04
C LEU A 106 -7.15 -2.26 2.31
N SER A 107 -8.47 -2.16 2.57
CA SER A 107 -8.98 -1.53 3.80
C SER A 107 -8.67 -2.37 5.04
N ARG A 108 -8.60 -3.70 4.89
CA ARG A 108 -8.17 -4.62 5.96
C ARG A 108 -6.69 -4.51 6.25
N PHE A 109 -5.87 -4.19 5.24
CA PHE A 109 -4.47 -3.84 5.45
C PHE A 109 -4.34 -2.51 6.20
N GLY A 110 -4.96 -1.42 5.73
CA GLY A 110 -4.93 -0.14 6.42
C GLY A 110 -5.90 0.89 5.85
N ARG A 111 -6.67 1.56 6.72
CA ARG A 111 -7.53 2.70 6.34
C ARG A 111 -6.75 4.00 6.19
N ASN A 112 -5.56 4.09 6.77
CA ASN A 112 -4.65 5.22 6.54
C ASN A 112 -3.87 4.99 5.26
N TYR A 113 -4.36 5.55 4.16
CA TYR A 113 -3.76 5.41 2.83
C TYR A 113 -2.32 5.91 2.75
N LEU A 114 -1.91 6.88 3.59
CA LEU A 114 -0.54 7.36 3.62
C LEU A 114 0.41 6.31 4.20
N GLU A 115 0.02 5.73 5.32
CA GLU A 115 0.83 4.73 6.00
C GLU A 115 0.81 3.40 5.24
N ALA A 116 -0.37 2.98 4.74
CA ALA A 116 -0.51 1.82 3.87
C ALA A 116 0.30 1.99 2.58
N GLY A 117 0.22 3.15 1.93
CA GLY A 117 1.00 3.47 0.73
C GLY A 117 2.49 3.42 0.98
N TYR A 118 2.98 3.95 2.11
CA TYR A 118 4.39 3.85 2.48
C TYR A 118 4.85 2.39 2.59
N TYR A 119 4.05 1.51 3.21
CA TYR A 119 4.37 0.09 3.24
C TYR A 119 4.37 -0.53 1.86
N ILE A 120 3.35 -0.25 1.04
CA ILE A 120 3.16 -0.86 -0.28
C ILE A 120 4.20 -0.35 -1.29
N GLU A 121 4.49 0.97 -1.30
CA GLU A 121 5.40 1.58 -2.28
C GLU A 121 6.88 1.51 -1.87
N THR A 122 7.17 1.43 -0.56
CA THR A 122 8.55 1.54 -0.07
C THR A 122 9.00 0.32 0.71
N VAL A 123 8.28 -0.04 1.78
CA VAL A 123 8.75 -1.06 2.73
C VAL A 123 8.71 -2.45 2.12
N PHE A 124 7.59 -2.84 1.51
CA PHE A 124 7.43 -4.17 0.93
C PHE A 124 8.35 -4.42 -0.28
N PRO A 125 8.48 -3.51 -1.25
CA PRO A 125 9.46 -3.67 -2.32
C PRO A 125 10.91 -3.79 -1.79
N PHE A 126 11.28 -2.98 -0.79
CA PHE A 126 12.60 -3.04 -0.16
C PHE A 126 12.86 -4.39 0.52
N LEU A 127 11.84 -4.99 1.14
CA LEU A 127 11.92 -6.31 1.80
C LEU A 127 11.67 -7.48 0.84
N GLY A 128 11.34 -7.23 -0.42
CA GLY A 128 10.97 -8.25 -1.41
C GLY A 128 9.65 -8.96 -1.08
N ILE A 129 8.68 -8.26 -0.52
CA ILE A 129 7.37 -8.78 -0.12
C ILE A 129 6.33 -8.45 -1.18
N ARG A 130 5.60 -9.48 -1.62
CA ARG A 130 4.41 -9.35 -2.46
C ARG A 130 3.19 -9.11 -1.58
N LEU A 131 2.35 -8.14 -1.93
CA LEU A 131 1.04 -7.91 -1.30
C LEU A 131 -0.06 -8.23 -2.30
N ILE A 132 -1.05 -9.02 -1.88
CA ILE A 132 -2.23 -9.36 -2.67
C ILE A 132 -3.47 -8.98 -1.87
N ALA A 133 -4.40 -8.22 -2.49
CA ALA A 133 -5.73 -7.96 -1.95
C ALA A 133 -6.77 -8.65 -2.85
N VAL A 134 -7.41 -9.69 -2.31
CA VAL A 134 -8.19 -10.65 -3.11
C VAL A 134 -9.41 -10.01 -3.75
N THR A 135 -10.23 -9.29 -2.97
CA THR A 135 -11.47 -8.68 -3.49
C THR A 135 -11.23 -7.44 -4.34
N ASP A 136 -10.12 -6.74 -4.10
CA ASP A 136 -9.72 -5.58 -4.90
C ASP A 136 -9.01 -5.99 -6.20
N ASN A 137 -8.76 -7.29 -6.39
CA ASN A 137 -7.96 -7.84 -7.49
C ASN A 137 -6.58 -7.14 -7.62
N PHE A 138 -6.02 -6.71 -6.49
CA PHE A 138 -4.75 -6.00 -6.43
C PHE A 138 -3.59 -6.95 -6.17
N ASP A 139 -2.49 -6.74 -6.89
CA ASP A 139 -1.23 -7.47 -6.71
C ASP A 139 -0.04 -6.53 -6.89
N SER A 140 0.75 -6.36 -5.85
CA SER A 140 1.90 -5.45 -5.86
C SER A 140 3.01 -5.81 -6.86
N THR A 141 2.96 -6.98 -7.49
CA THR A 141 3.89 -7.35 -8.58
C THR A 141 3.44 -6.83 -9.94
N ARG A 142 2.16 -6.45 -10.07
CA ARG A 142 1.63 -5.85 -11.30
C ARG A 142 1.88 -4.35 -11.31
N LYS A 143 2.60 -3.89 -12.31
CA LYS A 143 2.93 -2.46 -12.43
C LYS A 143 1.69 -1.57 -12.54
N GLU A 144 0.68 -2.03 -13.25
CA GLU A 144 -0.60 -1.34 -13.45
C GLU A 144 -1.33 -1.10 -12.12
N ASP A 145 -1.37 -2.10 -11.24
CA ASP A 145 -2.00 -2.03 -9.93
C ASP A 145 -1.25 -1.03 -9.03
N MET A 146 0.08 -1.07 -9.06
CA MET A 146 0.90 -0.13 -8.31
C MET A 146 0.73 1.31 -8.79
N GLU A 147 0.69 1.55 -10.09
CA GLU A 147 0.47 2.89 -10.67
C GLU A 147 -0.94 3.41 -10.34
N SER A 148 -1.96 2.55 -10.38
CA SER A 148 -3.34 2.91 -10.03
C SER A 148 -3.50 3.32 -8.57
N LEU A 149 -2.73 2.72 -7.67
CA LEU A 149 -2.74 3.04 -6.24
C LEU A 149 -1.91 4.30 -5.92
N ALA A 150 -0.77 4.47 -6.59
CA ALA A 150 0.16 5.58 -6.35
C ALA A 150 -0.48 6.96 -6.62
N LEU A 151 -1.33 7.08 -7.63
CA LEU A 151 -1.96 8.34 -8.01
C LEU A 151 -2.94 8.88 -6.95
N PRO A 152 -3.92 8.11 -6.44
CA PRO A 152 -4.76 8.51 -5.31
C PRO A 152 -3.96 8.88 -4.05
N ILE A 153 -2.92 8.11 -3.72
CA ILE A 153 -2.07 8.38 -2.56
C ILE A 153 -1.36 9.74 -2.70
N ARG A 154 -0.73 10.01 -3.84
CA ARG A 154 -0.06 11.29 -4.12
C ARG A 154 -1.03 12.47 -4.05
N ASN A 155 -2.25 12.32 -4.62
CA ASN A 155 -3.27 13.34 -4.56
C ASN A 155 -3.72 13.62 -3.12
N MET A 156 -3.90 12.58 -2.32
CA MET A 156 -4.25 12.72 -0.90
C MET A 156 -3.14 13.41 -0.10
N VAL A 157 -1.86 13.05 -0.32
CA VAL A 157 -0.71 13.72 0.29
C VAL A 157 -0.72 15.21 -0.05
N ASN A 158 -0.89 15.55 -1.33
CA ASN A 158 -0.94 16.94 -1.77
C ASN A 158 -2.08 17.71 -1.13
N ALA A 159 -3.27 17.12 -1.03
CA ALA A 159 -4.43 17.72 -0.36
C ALA A 159 -4.19 17.96 1.13
N MET A 160 -3.52 17.02 1.81
CA MET A 160 -3.15 17.16 3.22
C MET A 160 -2.13 18.28 3.43
N TYR A 161 -1.10 18.39 2.58
CA TYR A 161 -0.15 19.50 2.63
C TYR A 161 -0.85 20.85 2.40
N ALA A 162 -1.73 20.95 1.41
CA ALA A 162 -2.50 22.17 1.17
C ALA A 162 -3.34 22.56 2.39
N LYS A 163 -4.01 21.61 3.04
CA LYS A 163 -4.80 21.84 4.26
C LYS A 163 -3.93 22.29 5.44
N ASP A 164 -2.75 21.67 5.62
CA ASP A 164 -1.82 22.05 6.71
C ASP A 164 -1.25 23.46 6.49
N ILE A 165 -0.84 23.78 5.26
CA ILE A 165 -0.40 25.13 4.88
C ILE A 165 -1.50 26.15 5.13
N SER A 166 -2.74 25.87 4.69
CA SER A 166 -3.89 26.75 4.92
C SER A 166 -4.13 27.00 6.41
N LYS A 167 -4.06 25.94 7.24
CA LYS A 167 -4.19 26.06 8.70
C LYS A 167 -3.08 26.92 9.30
N LYS A 168 -1.84 26.74 8.87
CA LYS A 168 -0.69 27.57 9.35
C LYS A 168 -0.84 29.03 8.96
N ILE A 169 -1.24 29.28 7.70
CA ILE A 169 -1.53 30.65 7.22
C ILE A 169 -2.65 31.26 8.05
N TRP A 170 -3.78 30.56 8.21
CA TRP A 170 -4.93 31.04 8.98
C TRP A 170 -4.55 31.39 10.43
N THR A 171 -3.83 30.50 11.11
CA THR A 171 -3.33 30.74 12.48
C THR A 171 -2.41 31.96 12.55
N SER A 172 -1.53 32.13 11.57
CA SER A 172 -0.64 33.30 11.49
C SER A 172 -1.41 34.60 11.27
N LEU A 173 -2.41 34.58 10.38
CA LEU A 173 -3.28 35.73 10.12
C LEU A 173 -4.13 36.09 11.33
N GLN A 174 -4.64 35.09 12.05
CA GLN A 174 -5.41 35.29 13.28
C GLN A 174 -4.59 35.98 14.37
N ARG A 175 -3.36 35.48 14.60
CA ARG A 175 -2.42 36.11 15.55
C ARG A 175 -2.09 37.57 15.18
N LYS A 176 -1.94 37.87 13.89
CA LYS A 176 -1.72 39.23 13.42
C LYS A 176 -2.93 40.12 13.69
N LYS A 177 -4.16 39.62 13.43
CA LYS A 177 -5.41 40.34 13.75
C LYS A 177 -5.53 40.64 15.25
N GLU A 178 -5.27 39.62 16.10
CA GLU A 178 -5.32 39.80 17.58
C GLU A 178 -4.28 40.78 18.08
N ALA A 179 -3.13 40.88 17.42
CA ALA A 179 -2.09 41.85 17.71
C ALA A 179 -2.36 43.23 17.09
N GLY A 180 -3.50 43.45 16.40
CA GLY A 180 -3.88 44.71 15.80
C GLY A 180 -3.16 45.06 14.49
N TYR A 181 -2.51 44.08 13.85
CA TYR A 181 -1.88 44.32 12.56
C TYR A 181 -2.90 44.22 11.41
N ALA A 182 -2.69 45.05 10.41
CA ALA A 182 -3.48 44.96 9.16
C ALA A 182 -3.21 43.64 8.45
N VAL A 183 -4.28 42.92 8.11
CA VAL A 183 -4.23 41.67 7.35
C VAL A 183 -4.86 41.97 5.97
N GLY A 184 -4.05 42.05 4.93
CA GLY A 184 -4.46 42.42 3.58
C GLY A 184 -3.58 43.53 3.01
N ASN A 185 -3.75 43.83 1.73
CA ASN A 185 -2.97 44.90 1.09
C ASN A 185 -3.59 46.29 1.33
N ASP A 186 -4.89 46.33 1.42
CA ASP A 186 -5.63 47.64 1.52
C ASP A 186 -6.27 47.79 2.90
N ALA A 187 -6.32 49.02 3.40
CA ALA A 187 -7.06 49.33 4.59
C ALA A 187 -8.58 49.34 4.28
N PRO A 188 -9.43 48.85 5.21
CA PRO A 188 -10.89 49.01 5.07
C PRO A 188 -11.29 50.48 5.00
N TYR A 189 -12.49 50.77 4.43
CA TYR A 189 -13.04 52.12 4.44
C TYR A 189 -13.08 52.72 5.85
N GLY A 190 -12.68 53.99 6.00
CA GLY A 190 -12.54 54.66 7.28
C GLY A 190 -11.20 54.38 8.00
N TYR A 191 -10.25 53.69 7.37
CA TYR A 191 -8.92 53.45 7.95
C TYR A 191 -7.83 53.74 6.91
N ILE A 192 -6.68 54.22 7.42
CA ILE A 192 -5.43 54.41 6.69
C ILE A 192 -4.39 53.44 7.25
N ARG A 193 -3.61 52.80 6.40
CA ARG A 193 -2.52 51.96 6.82
C ARG A 193 -1.27 52.77 7.16
N ASN A 194 -0.88 52.76 8.42
CA ASN A 194 0.37 53.37 8.84
C ASN A 194 1.58 52.63 8.22
N PRO A 195 2.42 53.29 7.41
CA PRO A 195 3.52 52.64 6.70
C PRO A 195 4.64 52.11 7.62
N VAL A 196 4.78 52.71 8.85
CA VAL A 196 5.81 52.35 9.81
C VAL A 196 5.35 51.23 10.73
N THR A 197 4.18 51.41 11.39
CA THR A 197 3.66 50.43 12.38
C THR A 197 2.94 49.23 11.70
N LYS A 198 2.61 49.35 10.41
CA LYS A 198 1.81 48.34 9.65
C LYS A 198 0.41 48.11 10.24
N ARG A 199 -0.08 49.03 11.08
CA ARG A 199 -1.42 48.95 11.66
C ARG A 199 -2.39 49.85 10.89
N ASN A 200 -3.67 49.55 10.98
CA ASN A 200 -4.73 50.42 10.46
C ASN A 200 -5.02 51.45 11.54
N GLU A 201 -5.00 52.73 11.16
CA GLU A 201 -5.35 53.87 11.98
C GLU A 201 -6.63 54.48 11.39
N ILE A 202 -7.44 55.18 12.20
CA ILE A 202 -8.68 55.80 11.74
C ILE A 202 -8.33 56.91 10.77
N ASP A 203 -8.98 56.92 9.62
CA ASP A 203 -8.88 58.01 8.65
C ASP A 203 -9.75 59.21 9.14
N PRO A 204 -9.15 60.36 9.54
CA PRO A 204 -9.91 61.48 10.08
C PRO A 204 -10.78 62.19 9.02
N GLU A 205 -10.54 61.96 7.71
CA GLU A 205 -11.31 62.53 6.64
C GLU A 205 -12.51 61.65 6.21
N ALA A 206 -12.44 60.35 6.52
CA ALA A 206 -13.45 59.37 6.15
C ALA A 206 -14.26 58.82 7.34
N ALA A 207 -13.98 59.23 8.54
CA ALA A 207 -14.63 58.79 9.79
C ALA A 207 -15.80 59.68 10.19
#